data_c57d443b6acdd88864bb222e7b436efa
#
_entry.id   c57d443b6acdd88864bb222e7b436efa
#
_cell.length_a   1.000
_cell.length_b   1.000
_cell.length_c   1.000
_cell.angle_alpha   90.00
_cell.angle_beta   90.00
_cell.angle_gamma   90.00
#
_symmetry.space_group_name_H-M   'P 1'
#
loop_
_entity.id
_entity.type
_entity.pdbx_description
1 polymer ?
#
loop_
_entity_poly.entity_id
_entity_poly.type
_entity_poly.pdbx_seq_one_letter_code
_entity_poly.pdbx_strand_id
1 'polypeptide(L)'
;MTYLTRIRINPLRAESRQLLANPRAMHAAVTGGVPEGPDGERILWRLDADNPHRPHLFVLTPSKPDWTHIVEKAGWPDADGEHAAVRDYAPLLDQIAQGREFAFRLTASPVQNTQTPTKPAPAQAARLTADTDPKRTRGFRMGHRTAAAQLQWFLTRTERWGFDIPQSRTDTPAPGLGKPTTETLAPTEKRAWDPNPAREVRITARHRHSFVKNGKGPRVTFHTATFEGRLRVTDLTAFTTRLLEGIGPSKAYGCGLLTLAPLPGRKS
;
A
#
# COMPACT_ATOMS: atom_id res chain seq x y z
N MET A 1 -22.88 5.12 2.57
CA MET A 1 -21.96 6.29 2.62
C MET A 1 -20.59 5.77 3.03
N THR A 2 -19.50 6.33 2.51
CA THR A 2 -18.14 5.87 2.85
C THR A 2 -17.39 7.00 3.54
N TYR A 3 -16.58 6.70 4.54
CA TYR A 3 -15.86 7.70 5.33
C TYR A 3 -14.36 7.43 5.29
N LEU A 4 -13.58 8.48 5.04
CA LEU A 4 -12.13 8.45 5.23
C LEU A 4 -11.77 9.17 6.52
N THR A 5 -11.03 8.50 7.37
CA THR A 5 -10.55 9.05 8.64
C THR A 5 -9.04 9.18 8.65
N ARG A 6 -8.54 10.23 9.32
CA ARG A 6 -7.14 10.39 9.71
C ARG A 6 -7.07 10.55 11.22
N ILE A 7 -6.40 9.63 11.91
CA ILE A 7 -6.22 9.64 13.37
C ILE A 7 -4.76 9.96 13.68
N ARG A 8 -4.54 10.87 14.63
CA ARG A 8 -3.21 11.20 15.15
C ARG A 8 -2.82 10.20 16.23
N ILE A 9 -1.71 9.47 16.04
CA ILE A 9 -1.20 8.51 17.00
C ILE A 9 -0.06 9.14 17.81
N ASN A 10 -0.08 8.95 19.12
CA ASN A 10 0.97 9.38 20.02
C ASN A 10 2.00 8.25 20.24
N PRO A 11 3.19 8.31 19.64
CA PRO A 11 4.17 7.23 19.73
C PRO A 11 4.77 7.03 21.13
N LEU A 12 4.55 7.97 22.05
CA LEU A 12 5.10 7.94 23.40
C LEU A 12 4.27 7.06 24.35
N ARG A 13 2.99 6.81 24.05
CA ARG A 13 2.12 5.99 24.91
C ARG A 13 2.43 4.50 24.76
N ALA A 14 2.28 3.74 25.85
CA ALA A 14 2.55 2.30 25.84
C ALA A 14 1.65 1.52 24.88
N GLU A 15 0.35 1.84 24.90
CA GLU A 15 -0.65 1.23 24.04
C GLU A 15 -0.38 1.53 22.55
N SER A 16 0.02 2.75 22.24
CA SER A 16 0.40 3.13 20.86
C SER A 16 1.56 2.31 20.36
N ARG A 17 2.60 2.11 21.18
CA ARG A 17 3.77 1.32 20.81
C ARG A 17 3.38 -0.12 20.48
N GLN A 18 2.44 -0.69 21.22
CA GLN A 18 1.90 -2.02 20.94
C GLN A 18 1.16 -2.06 19.59
N LEU A 19 0.31 -1.05 19.29
CA LEU A 19 -0.42 -0.94 18.04
C LEU A 19 0.54 -0.73 16.85
N LEU A 20 1.53 0.14 16.99
CA LEU A 20 2.51 0.45 15.96
C LEU A 20 3.42 -0.74 15.63
N ALA A 21 3.74 -1.57 16.63
CA ALA A 21 4.61 -2.74 16.48
C ALA A 21 3.88 -3.96 15.89
N ASN A 22 2.55 -4.04 16.02
CA ASN A 22 1.79 -5.23 15.66
C ASN A 22 0.60 -4.90 14.76
N PRO A 23 0.67 -5.17 13.44
CA PRO A 23 -0.43 -4.91 12.51
C PRO A 23 -1.74 -5.62 12.87
N ARG A 24 -1.68 -6.73 13.58
CA ARG A 24 -2.87 -7.43 14.04
C ARG A 24 -3.56 -6.68 15.19
N ALA A 25 -2.79 -6.17 16.16
CA ALA A 25 -3.33 -5.35 17.24
C ALA A 25 -3.98 -4.08 16.66
N MET A 26 -3.31 -3.43 15.70
CA MET A 26 -3.87 -2.29 14.98
C MET A 26 -5.17 -2.66 14.25
N HIS A 27 -5.22 -3.80 13.57
CA HIS A 27 -6.44 -4.26 12.91
C HIS A 27 -7.60 -4.46 13.90
N ALA A 28 -7.34 -5.07 15.04
CA ALA A 28 -8.35 -5.24 16.09
C ALA A 28 -8.85 -3.89 16.64
N ALA A 29 -7.95 -2.93 16.84
CA ALA A 29 -8.34 -1.58 17.26
C ALA A 29 -9.19 -0.87 16.20
N VAL A 30 -8.82 -0.98 14.93
CA VAL A 30 -9.58 -0.39 13.81
C VAL A 30 -10.96 -1.04 13.65
N THR A 31 -11.07 -2.35 13.75
CA THR A 31 -12.36 -3.04 13.65
C THR A 31 -13.29 -2.72 14.82
N GLY A 32 -12.75 -2.44 16.01
CA GLY A 32 -13.51 -2.04 17.18
C GLY A 32 -14.16 -0.64 17.08
N GLY A 33 -13.78 0.17 16.09
CA GLY A 33 -14.36 1.49 15.85
C GLY A 33 -15.52 1.51 14.85
N VAL A 34 -15.92 0.34 14.32
CA VAL A 34 -16.97 0.22 13.31
C VAL A 34 -18.18 -0.50 13.92
N PRO A 35 -19.40 0.08 13.81
CA PRO A 35 -20.58 -0.43 14.52
C PRO A 35 -20.96 -1.88 14.19
N GLU A 36 -20.85 -2.28 12.93
CA GLU A 36 -21.24 -3.64 12.49
C GLU A 36 -20.13 -4.68 12.62
N GLY A 37 -18.96 -4.27 13.09
CA GLY A 37 -17.82 -5.18 13.30
C GLY A 37 -17.22 -5.75 12.00
N PRO A 38 -16.33 -6.76 12.11
CA PRO A 38 -15.52 -7.23 10.99
C PRO A 38 -16.28 -8.10 9.96
N ASP A 39 -17.46 -8.59 10.28
CA ASP A 39 -18.12 -9.64 9.48
C ASP A 39 -18.98 -9.11 8.32
N GLY A 40 -19.27 -7.80 8.28
CA GLY A 40 -20.13 -7.19 7.26
C GLY A 40 -19.44 -6.15 6.36
N GLU A 41 -18.38 -5.51 6.82
CA GLU A 41 -17.85 -4.34 6.14
C GLU A 41 -16.39 -4.47 5.70
N ARG A 42 -16.08 -3.97 4.50
CA ARG A 42 -14.71 -3.85 4.03
C ARG A 42 -14.04 -2.64 4.66
N ILE A 43 -13.21 -2.87 5.66
CA ILE A 43 -12.38 -1.85 6.29
C ILE A 43 -10.99 -1.88 5.66
N LEU A 44 -10.50 -0.72 5.24
CA LEU A 44 -9.13 -0.54 4.78
C LEU A 44 -8.41 0.43 5.69
N TRP A 45 -7.14 0.16 5.98
CA TRP A 45 -6.35 1.07 6.77
C TRP A 45 -4.88 1.10 6.34
N ARG A 46 -4.21 2.18 6.67
CA ARG A 46 -2.77 2.37 6.45
C ARG A 46 -2.19 3.23 7.57
N LEU A 47 -1.03 2.83 8.07
CA LEU A 47 -0.25 3.62 9.00
C LEU A 47 0.84 4.38 8.23
N ASP A 48 0.83 5.70 8.30
CA ASP A 48 1.84 6.58 7.75
C ASP A 48 2.73 7.07 8.90
N ALA A 49 3.96 6.59 8.94
CA ALA A 49 4.96 6.87 9.99
C ALA A 49 6.28 7.40 9.40
N ASP A 50 6.22 8.16 8.29
CA ASP A 50 7.40 8.80 7.70
C ASP A 50 8.07 9.74 8.70
N ASN A 51 7.25 10.45 9.49
CA ASN A 51 7.71 11.11 10.69
C ASN A 51 7.36 10.24 11.90
N PRO A 52 8.36 9.61 12.54
CA PRO A 52 8.12 8.71 13.68
C PRO A 52 7.51 9.43 14.89
N HIS A 53 7.64 10.76 14.98
CA HIS A 53 7.07 11.56 16.06
C HIS A 53 5.61 11.96 15.78
N ARG A 54 5.13 11.80 14.55
CA ARG A 54 3.77 12.18 14.12
C ARG A 54 3.14 11.12 13.22
N PRO A 55 3.02 9.87 13.68
CA PRO A 55 2.36 8.84 12.88
C PRO A 55 0.87 9.14 12.74
N HIS A 56 0.33 8.85 11.56
CA HIS A 56 -1.08 8.99 11.24
C HIS A 56 -1.65 7.65 10.80
N LEU A 57 -2.78 7.30 11.37
CA LEU A 57 -3.57 6.16 10.94
C LEU A 57 -4.67 6.66 10.00
N PHE A 58 -4.67 6.20 8.75
CA PHE A 58 -5.74 6.42 7.80
C PHE A 58 -6.64 5.20 7.77
N VAL A 59 -7.95 5.41 7.81
CA VAL A 59 -8.96 4.35 7.77
C VAL A 59 -10.08 4.71 6.82
N LEU A 60 -10.47 3.78 5.94
CA LEU A 60 -11.64 3.89 5.08
C LEU A 60 -12.68 2.88 5.56
N THR A 61 -13.90 3.36 5.85
CA THR A 61 -15.01 2.56 6.36
C THR A 61 -16.30 2.82 5.57
N PRO A 62 -17.14 1.80 5.31
CA PRO A 62 -18.45 1.99 4.70
C PRO A 62 -19.45 2.73 5.60
N SER A 63 -19.38 2.52 6.91
CA SER A 63 -20.21 3.20 7.92
C SER A 63 -19.41 4.27 8.67
N LYS A 64 -20.16 5.20 9.33
CA LYS A 64 -19.55 6.24 10.16
C LYS A 64 -18.91 5.62 11.41
N PRO A 65 -17.58 5.75 11.57
CA PRO A 65 -16.88 5.12 12.68
C PRO A 65 -16.86 5.99 13.93
N ASP A 66 -16.62 5.35 15.09
CA ASP A 66 -16.25 5.98 16.35
C ASP A 66 -14.81 5.58 16.75
N TRP A 67 -13.93 6.57 16.85
CA TRP A 67 -12.52 6.39 17.17
C TRP A 67 -12.14 6.79 18.59
N THR A 68 -13.12 7.06 19.46
CA THR A 68 -12.89 7.52 20.84
C THR A 68 -11.89 6.64 21.57
N HIS A 69 -12.06 5.30 21.48
CA HIS A 69 -11.17 4.36 22.14
C HIS A 69 -9.71 4.39 21.63
N ILE A 70 -9.47 4.72 20.34
CA ILE A 70 -8.12 4.88 19.79
C ILE A 70 -7.53 6.22 20.23
N VAL A 71 -8.33 7.30 20.20
CA VAL A 71 -7.88 8.62 20.64
C VAL A 71 -7.48 8.59 22.11
N GLU A 72 -8.31 8.01 22.97
CA GLU A 72 -8.06 7.92 24.41
C GLU A 72 -6.84 7.07 24.74
N LYS A 73 -6.68 5.90 24.12
CA LYS A 73 -5.61 4.94 24.46
C LYS A 73 -4.31 5.20 23.73
N ALA A 74 -4.38 5.65 22.49
CA ALA A 74 -3.23 5.73 21.59
C ALA A 74 -3.06 7.08 20.91
N GLY A 75 -3.95 8.03 21.12
CA GLY A 75 -3.93 9.37 20.54
C GLY A 75 -3.36 10.43 21.48
N TRP A 76 -3.84 11.66 21.27
CA TRP A 76 -3.47 12.88 22.00
C TRP A 76 -4.74 13.54 22.59
N PRO A 77 -5.46 12.90 23.54
CA PRO A 77 -6.77 13.38 23.99
C PRO A 77 -6.75 14.79 24.58
N ASP A 78 -5.62 15.16 25.22
CA ASP A 78 -5.47 16.44 25.91
C ASP A 78 -4.81 17.52 25.05
N ALA A 79 -4.50 17.24 23.77
CA ALA A 79 -3.90 18.20 22.88
C ALA A 79 -4.95 18.98 22.07
N ASP A 80 -4.67 20.22 21.75
CA ASP A 80 -5.54 21.03 20.89
C ASP A 80 -5.71 20.44 19.49
N GLY A 81 -6.89 20.66 18.91
CA GLY A 81 -7.24 20.34 17.54
C GLY A 81 -7.94 19.01 17.34
N GLU A 82 -8.16 18.67 16.09
CA GLU A 82 -8.90 17.49 15.70
C GLU A 82 -8.02 16.21 15.79
N HIS A 83 -8.38 15.30 16.70
CA HIS A 83 -7.62 14.07 16.96
C HIS A 83 -7.92 12.97 15.94
N ALA A 84 -9.20 12.89 15.52
CA ALA A 84 -9.69 11.97 14.50
C ALA A 84 -10.56 12.74 13.50
N ALA A 85 -9.98 13.10 12.36
CA ALA A 85 -10.68 13.78 11.28
C ALA A 85 -11.46 12.78 10.45
N VAL A 86 -12.77 12.67 10.68
CA VAL A 86 -13.71 11.84 9.90
C VAL A 86 -14.33 12.70 8.80
N ARG A 87 -14.20 12.28 7.55
CA ARG A 87 -14.73 13.01 6.39
C ARG A 87 -15.55 12.06 5.50
N ASP A 88 -16.65 12.57 4.96
CA ASP A 88 -17.39 11.90 3.89
C ASP A 88 -16.47 11.73 2.66
N TYR A 89 -16.50 10.55 2.08
CA TYR A 89 -15.67 10.21 0.93
C TYR A 89 -16.35 10.52 -0.41
N ALA A 90 -17.67 10.77 -0.42
CA ALA A 90 -18.44 11.08 -1.63
C ALA A 90 -17.87 12.29 -2.41
N PRO A 91 -17.48 13.42 -1.78
CA PRO A 91 -16.94 14.56 -2.52
C PRO A 91 -15.64 14.24 -3.27
N LEU A 92 -14.86 13.26 -2.81
CA LEU A 92 -13.69 12.80 -3.55
C LEU A 92 -14.10 11.89 -4.71
N LEU A 93 -15.05 10.98 -4.49
CA LEU A 93 -15.55 10.08 -5.53
C LEU A 93 -16.16 10.86 -6.70
N ASP A 94 -16.91 11.92 -6.42
CA ASP A 94 -17.53 12.81 -7.42
C ASP A 94 -16.50 13.55 -8.27
N GLN A 95 -15.29 13.70 -7.76
CA GLN A 95 -14.19 14.33 -8.49
C GLN A 95 -13.42 13.37 -9.38
N ILE A 96 -13.65 12.07 -9.30
CA ILE A 96 -12.95 11.07 -10.11
C ILE A 96 -13.56 11.06 -11.50
N ALA A 97 -12.73 11.30 -12.51
CA ALA A 97 -13.11 11.28 -13.91
C ALA A 97 -12.01 10.62 -14.75
N GLN A 98 -12.39 10.05 -15.88
CA GLN A 98 -11.44 9.49 -16.83
C GLN A 98 -10.46 10.57 -17.30
N GLY A 99 -9.18 10.24 -17.36
CA GLY A 99 -8.11 11.17 -17.70
C GLY A 99 -7.64 12.08 -16.56
N ARG A 100 -8.38 12.17 -15.44
CA ARG A 100 -7.97 12.98 -14.29
C ARG A 100 -6.75 12.41 -13.61
N GLU A 101 -5.87 13.29 -13.17
CA GLU A 101 -4.62 12.93 -12.50
C GLU A 101 -4.66 13.31 -11.01
N PHE A 102 -4.04 12.47 -10.19
CA PHE A 102 -3.92 12.66 -8.73
C PHE A 102 -2.51 12.28 -8.27
N ALA A 103 -2.04 12.96 -7.25
CA ALA A 103 -1.01 12.38 -6.41
C ALA A 103 -1.59 11.22 -5.60
N PHE A 104 -0.82 10.16 -5.40
CA PHE A 104 -1.31 8.98 -4.68
C PHE A 104 -0.30 8.44 -3.68
N ARG A 105 -0.83 7.73 -2.68
CA ARG A 105 -0.05 6.90 -1.77
C ARG A 105 -0.75 5.57 -1.55
N LEU A 106 0.01 4.48 -1.66
CA LEU A 106 -0.46 3.11 -1.47
C LEU A 106 0.59 2.28 -0.74
N THR A 107 0.24 1.69 0.40
CA THR A 107 1.03 0.60 0.97
C THR A 107 0.42 -0.73 0.56
N ALA A 108 1.21 -1.59 -0.08
CA ALA A 108 0.76 -2.90 -0.55
C ALA A 108 1.74 -4.00 -0.16
N SER A 109 1.28 -5.25 -0.21
CA SER A 109 2.13 -6.44 -0.07
C SER A 109 2.33 -7.08 -1.44
N PRO A 110 3.43 -6.76 -2.16
CA PRO A 110 3.71 -7.31 -3.47
C PRO A 110 4.01 -8.80 -3.40
N VAL A 111 3.12 -9.62 -3.95
CA VAL A 111 3.24 -11.08 -3.95
C VAL A 111 2.90 -11.66 -5.33
N GLN A 112 3.47 -12.83 -5.60
CA GLN A 112 3.07 -13.70 -6.68
C GLN A 112 2.58 -15.04 -6.12
N ASN A 113 1.63 -15.68 -6.79
CA ASN A 113 1.26 -17.06 -6.53
C ASN A 113 2.01 -17.94 -7.54
N THR A 114 2.66 -18.98 -7.04
CA THR A 114 3.35 -19.98 -7.89
C THR A 114 3.06 -21.38 -7.36
N GLN A 115 2.92 -22.33 -8.24
CA GLN A 115 2.82 -23.75 -7.87
C GLN A 115 4.22 -24.36 -7.67
N THR A 116 5.23 -23.81 -8.36
CA THR A 116 6.62 -24.29 -8.34
C THR A 116 7.56 -23.20 -7.82
N PRO A 117 7.71 -23.02 -6.50
CA PRO A 117 8.64 -22.06 -5.95
C PRO A 117 10.08 -22.49 -6.22
N THR A 118 10.90 -21.58 -6.75
CA THR A 118 12.31 -21.87 -7.12
C THR A 118 13.20 -22.17 -5.89
N LYS A 119 12.84 -21.61 -4.71
CA LYS A 119 13.52 -21.84 -3.43
C LYS A 119 12.46 -22.01 -2.34
N PRO A 120 11.84 -23.19 -2.20
CA PRO A 120 10.81 -23.40 -1.17
C PRO A 120 11.43 -23.37 0.22
N ALA A 121 10.69 -22.81 1.20
CA ALA A 121 11.02 -23.00 2.59
C ALA A 121 10.79 -24.47 3.00
N PRO A 122 11.41 -24.99 4.09
CA PRO A 122 11.25 -26.38 4.47
C PRO A 122 9.79 -26.88 4.58
N ALA A 123 8.91 -26.05 5.16
CA ALA A 123 7.47 -26.36 5.24
C ALA A 123 6.78 -26.34 3.86
N GLN A 124 7.26 -25.57 2.91
CA GLN A 124 6.75 -25.55 1.54
C GLN A 124 7.24 -26.78 0.75
N ALA A 125 8.52 -27.16 0.95
CA ALA A 125 9.10 -28.35 0.35
C ALA A 125 8.36 -29.62 0.82
N ALA A 126 8.08 -29.73 2.12
CA ALA A 126 7.30 -30.84 2.67
C ALA A 126 5.89 -30.93 2.07
N ARG A 127 5.25 -29.78 1.80
CA ARG A 127 3.94 -29.78 1.10
C ARG A 127 4.03 -30.17 -0.36
N LEU A 128 5.10 -29.80 -1.06
CA LEU A 128 5.32 -30.19 -2.46
C LEU A 128 5.51 -31.71 -2.60
N THR A 129 6.13 -32.35 -1.60
CA THR A 129 6.32 -33.81 -1.58
C THR A 129 5.08 -34.59 -1.13
N ALA A 130 4.23 -33.99 -0.30
CA ALA A 130 3.03 -34.62 0.23
C ALA A 130 1.80 -34.50 -0.72
N ASP A 131 1.79 -33.54 -1.63
CA ASP A 131 0.65 -33.22 -2.49
C ASP A 131 0.88 -33.84 -3.86
N THR A 132 0.35 -35.07 -4.05
CA THR A 132 0.48 -35.84 -5.29
C THR A 132 -0.58 -35.54 -6.37
N ASP A 133 -1.60 -34.71 -6.03
CA ASP A 133 -2.63 -34.32 -6.99
C ASP A 133 -2.40 -32.87 -7.52
N PRO A 134 -1.95 -32.72 -8.79
CA PRO A 134 -1.66 -31.39 -9.37
C PRO A 134 -2.92 -30.49 -9.51
N LYS A 135 -4.13 -31.05 -9.44
CA LYS A 135 -5.40 -30.28 -9.53
C LYS A 135 -5.81 -29.63 -8.20
N ARG A 136 -5.24 -30.06 -7.06
CA ARG A 136 -5.57 -29.57 -5.72
C ARG A 136 -4.52 -28.69 -5.09
N THR A 137 -3.34 -28.51 -5.70
CA THR A 137 -2.24 -27.77 -5.10
C THR A 137 -2.56 -26.27 -5.04
N ARG A 138 -2.89 -25.78 -3.87
CA ARG A 138 -2.93 -24.32 -3.62
C ARG A 138 -1.55 -23.75 -3.88
N GLY A 139 -1.43 -22.82 -4.82
CA GLY A 139 -0.18 -22.14 -5.10
C GLY A 139 0.43 -21.47 -3.86
N PHE A 140 1.74 -21.45 -3.81
CA PHE A 140 2.49 -20.76 -2.75
C PHE A 140 2.52 -19.26 -3.00
N ARG A 141 2.18 -18.49 -1.97
CA ARG A 141 2.29 -17.04 -2.02
C ARG A 141 3.72 -16.63 -1.69
N MET A 142 4.43 -16.11 -2.68
CA MET A 142 5.80 -15.64 -2.57
C MET A 142 5.85 -14.12 -2.59
N GLY A 143 6.48 -13.50 -1.57
CA GLY A 143 6.67 -12.06 -1.51
C GLY A 143 7.85 -11.60 -2.37
N HIS A 144 7.65 -10.54 -3.14
CA HIS A 144 8.75 -9.87 -3.84
C HIS A 144 9.66 -9.16 -2.83
N ARG A 145 10.97 -9.45 -2.90
CA ARG A 145 11.95 -8.94 -1.92
C ARG A 145 12.78 -7.76 -2.41
N THR A 146 12.97 -7.60 -3.71
CA THR A 146 13.74 -6.48 -4.28
C THR A 146 12.83 -5.31 -4.63
N ALA A 147 13.37 -4.09 -4.59
CA ALA A 147 12.61 -2.89 -4.99
C ALA A 147 12.15 -2.97 -6.45
N ALA A 148 13.04 -3.45 -7.34
CA ALA A 148 12.70 -3.62 -8.75
C ALA A 148 11.53 -4.59 -8.96
N ALA A 149 11.53 -5.76 -8.31
CA ALA A 149 10.44 -6.72 -8.42
C ALA A 149 9.13 -6.20 -7.79
N GLN A 150 9.20 -5.41 -6.72
CA GLN A 150 8.04 -4.76 -6.11
C GLN A 150 7.46 -3.68 -7.03
N LEU A 151 8.31 -2.86 -7.63
CA LEU A 151 7.90 -1.84 -8.60
C LEU A 151 7.27 -2.48 -9.85
N GLN A 152 7.92 -3.51 -10.39
CA GLN A 152 7.38 -4.27 -11.52
C GLN A 152 6.02 -4.89 -11.20
N TRP A 153 5.86 -5.47 -9.98
CA TRP A 153 4.57 -5.99 -9.51
C TRP A 153 3.48 -4.92 -9.52
N PHE A 154 3.81 -3.71 -9.13
CA PHE A 154 2.89 -2.58 -9.13
C PHE A 154 2.54 -2.17 -10.56
N LEU A 155 3.54 -1.83 -11.39
CA LEU A 155 3.35 -1.29 -12.74
C LEU A 155 2.61 -2.25 -13.68
N THR A 156 2.84 -3.56 -13.57
CA THR A 156 2.14 -4.57 -14.41
C THR A 156 0.66 -4.77 -14.06
N ARG A 157 0.17 -4.07 -13.04
CA ARG A 157 -1.20 -4.25 -12.53
C ARG A 157 -2.05 -2.99 -12.56
N THR A 158 -1.46 -1.84 -12.83
CA THR A 158 -2.15 -0.54 -12.81
C THR A 158 -3.31 -0.50 -13.79
N GLU A 159 -3.15 -1.00 -15.01
CA GLU A 159 -4.19 -1.06 -16.02
C GLU A 159 -5.47 -1.75 -15.51
N ARG A 160 -5.33 -2.95 -14.94
CA ARG A 160 -6.47 -3.70 -14.37
C ARG A 160 -7.07 -3.06 -13.12
N TRP A 161 -6.39 -2.07 -12.52
CA TRP A 161 -6.88 -1.28 -11.40
C TRP A 161 -7.52 0.02 -11.85
N GLY A 162 -7.59 0.26 -13.18
CA GLY A 162 -8.26 1.40 -13.78
C GLY A 162 -7.44 2.69 -13.80
N PHE A 163 -6.11 2.60 -13.69
CA PHE A 163 -5.24 3.77 -13.83
C PHE A 163 -3.91 3.42 -14.50
N ASP A 164 -3.23 4.41 -15.00
CA ASP A 164 -1.84 4.32 -15.45
C ASP A 164 -0.93 5.24 -14.62
N ILE A 165 0.36 5.02 -14.74
CA ILE A 165 1.39 5.89 -14.18
C ILE A 165 2.04 6.66 -15.34
N PRO A 166 1.89 7.99 -15.39
CA PRO A 166 2.51 8.80 -16.43
C PRO A 166 4.04 8.63 -16.47
N GLN A 167 4.61 8.92 -17.61
CA GLN A 167 6.06 9.00 -17.72
C GLN A 167 6.58 10.13 -16.83
N SER A 168 7.73 9.88 -16.19
CA SER A 168 8.38 10.89 -15.37
C SER A 168 8.74 12.09 -16.28
N ARG A 169 8.35 13.25 -15.85
CA ARG A 169 8.84 14.51 -16.40
C ARG A 169 10.20 14.78 -15.77
N THR A 170 11.18 13.94 -16.12
CA THR A 170 12.56 14.22 -15.71
C THR A 170 12.96 15.55 -16.30
N ASP A 171 13.44 16.43 -15.45
CA ASP A 171 14.09 17.66 -15.86
C ASP A 171 15.19 17.35 -16.88
N THR A 172 15.49 18.32 -17.73
CA THR A 172 16.63 18.25 -18.64
C THR A 172 17.85 17.78 -17.87
N PRO A 173 18.56 16.74 -18.34
CA PRO A 173 19.78 16.29 -17.67
C PRO A 173 20.71 17.46 -17.38
N ALA A 174 21.34 17.46 -16.21
CA ALA A 174 22.32 18.48 -15.89
C ALA A 174 23.37 18.61 -17.01
N PRO A 175 23.90 19.81 -17.29
CA PRO A 175 24.92 19.98 -18.32
C PRO A 175 26.05 18.97 -18.15
N GLY A 176 26.36 18.22 -19.18
CA GLY A 176 27.35 17.14 -19.16
C GLY A 176 26.80 15.73 -18.87
N LEU A 177 25.52 15.61 -18.46
CA LEU A 177 24.80 14.33 -18.27
C LEU A 177 23.76 14.13 -19.37
N GLY A 178 24.06 14.53 -20.59
CA GLY A 178 23.22 14.28 -21.77
C GLY A 178 22.99 12.78 -21.97
N LYS A 179 21.87 12.43 -22.60
CA LYS A 179 21.62 11.05 -23.01
C LYS A 179 22.81 10.56 -23.83
N PRO A 180 23.46 9.45 -23.47
CA PRO A 180 24.48 8.88 -24.32
C PRO A 180 23.86 8.59 -25.68
N THR A 181 24.43 9.14 -26.72
CA THR A 181 24.06 8.78 -28.10
C THR A 181 24.45 7.34 -28.33
N THR A 182 23.63 6.60 -29.04
CA THR A 182 23.80 5.16 -29.32
C THR A 182 25.18 4.84 -29.95
N GLU A 183 25.85 5.83 -30.49
CA GLU A 183 27.15 5.73 -31.12
C GLU A 183 28.33 5.76 -30.12
N THR A 184 28.13 6.25 -28.89
CA THR A 184 29.18 6.44 -27.89
C THR A 184 29.28 5.30 -26.87
N LEU A 185 28.38 4.33 -26.91
CA LEU A 185 28.35 3.23 -25.95
C LEU A 185 29.12 2.01 -26.49
N ALA A 186 30.07 1.51 -25.68
CA ALA A 186 30.67 0.22 -25.92
C ALA A 186 29.62 -0.91 -25.98
N PRO A 187 29.81 -2.01 -26.73
CA PRO A 187 28.82 -3.08 -26.87
C PRO A 187 28.35 -3.70 -25.54
N THR A 188 29.15 -3.64 -24.49
CA THR A 188 28.84 -4.08 -23.12
C THR A 188 27.98 -3.12 -22.36
N GLU A 189 27.99 -1.84 -22.66
CA GLU A 189 27.19 -0.80 -21.96
C GLU A 189 25.78 -0.65 -22.52
N LYS A 190 25.51 -1.17 -23.73
CA LYS A 190 24.17 -1.19 -24.33
C LYS A 190 23.15 -1.99 -23.52
N ARG A 191 23.57 -2.84 -22.59
CA ARG A 191 22.68 -3.58 -21.67
C ARG A 191 22.20 -2.76 -20.47
N ALA A 192 22.82 -1.64 -20.16
CA ALA A 192 22.43 -0.77 -19.02
C ALA A 192 21.35 0.24 -19.37
N TRP A 193 21.05 0.44 -20.65
CA TRP A 193 19.97 1.35 -21.09
C TRP A 193 18.64 0.61 -21.08
N ASP A 194 17.78 0.91 -20.11
CA ASP A 194 16.38 0.54 -20.16
C ASP A 194 15.65 1.55 -21.09
N PRO A 195 15.15 1.13 -22.27
CA PRO A 195 14.40 2.00 -23.17
C PRO A 195 13.04 2.42 -22.57
N ASN A 196 12.67 1.86 -21.43
CA ASN A 196 11.41 2.15 -20.77
C ASN A 196 11.56 3.46 -19.97
N PRO A 197 10.88 4.56 -20.38
CA PRO A 197 11.03 5.83 -19.66
C PRO A 197 10.59 5.66 -18.20
N ALA A 198 11.33 6.30 -17.31
CA ALA A 198 10.98 6.32 -15.89
C ALA A 198 9.53 6.76 -15.70
N ARG A 199 8.82 6.09 -14.82
CA ARG A 199 7.43 6.41 -14.47
C ARG A 199 7.39 7.28 -13.21
N GLU A 200 6.36 8.13 -13.10
CA GLU A 200 6.17 8.99 -11.91
C GLU A 200 5.68 8.20 -10.71
N VAL A 201 6.46 7.24 -10.29
CA VAL A 201 6.25 6.43 -9.08
C VAL A 201 7.57 6.09 -8.43
N ARG A 202 7.59 6.12 -7.11
CA ARG A 202 8.73 5.70 -6.29
C ARG A 202 8.27 4.82 -5.15
N ILE A 203 9.16 3.98 -4.66
CA ILE A 203 8.97 3.26 -3.40
C ILE A 203 9.61 4.11 -2.30
N THR A 204 8.79 4.62 -1.37
CA THR A 204 9.22 5.50 -0.27
C THR A 204 9.55 4.75 1.00
N ALA A 205 8.93 3.58 1.21
CA ALA A 205 9.20 2.72 2.36
C ALA A 205 9.07 1.24 2.00
N ARG A 206 9.84 0.40 2.68
CA ARG A 206 9.81 -1.06 2.55
C ARG A 206 9.98 -1.68 3.93
N HIS A 207 9.03 -2.54 4.33
CA HIS A 207 9.09 -3.18 5.63
C HIS A 207 8.91 -4.69 5.53
N ARG A 208 9.55 -5.40 6.45
CA ARG A 208 9.31 -6.82 6.71
C ARG A 208 8.57 -6.93 8.03
N HIS A 209 7.33 -7.34 7.96
CA HIS A 209 6.52 -7.61 9.15
C HIS A 209 6.68 -9.06 9.57
N SER A 210 6.78 -9.30 10.88
CA SER A 210 6.88 -10.64 11.43
C SER A 210 6.25 -10.69 12.82
N PHE A 211 5.15 -11.40 12.97
CA PHE A 211 4.43 -11.55 14.22
C PHE A 211 3.86 -12.95 14.38
N VAL A 212 3.54 -13.32 15.61
CA VAL A 212 2.91 -14.62 15.93
C VAL A 212 1.40 -14.44 15.97
N LYS A 213 0.67 -15.31 15.26
CA LYS A 213 -0.79 -15.30 15.28
C LYS A 213 -1.28 -15.88 16.61
N ASN A 214 -2.10 -15.12 17.37
CA ASN A 214 -2.68 -15.51 18.66
C ASN A 214 -1.66 -15.81 19.80
N GLY A 215 -0.45 -15.24 19.74
CA GLY A 215 0.58 -15.50 20.75
C GLY A 215 1.16 -16.92 20.72
N LYS A 216 0.55 -17.84 19.99
CA LYS A 216 0.97 -19.24 19.82
C LYS A 216 0.84 -19.62 18.33
N GLY A 217 1.71 -20.51 17.85
CA GLY A 217 1.66 -21.01 16.48
C GLY A 217 2.69 -20.43 15.51
N PRO A 218 2.59 -20.71 14.20
CA PRO A 218 3.59 -20.32 13.22
C PRO A 218 3.66 -18.80 13.05
N ARG A 219 4.86 -18.29 12.86
CA ARG A 219 5.13 -16.88 12.63
C ARG A 219 4.64 -16.46 11.25
N VAL A 220 3.81 -15.42 11.20
CA VAL A 220 3.40 -14.78 9.95
C VAL A 220 4.48 -13.79 9.54
N THR A 221 5.01 -13.95 8.35
CA THR A 221 5.99 -13.01 7.78
C THR A 221 5.54 -12.57 6.40
N PHE A 222 5.52 -11.24 6.16
CA PHE A 222 5.23 -10.68 4.86
C PHE A 222 6.00 -9.36 4.64
N HIS A 223 6.13 -8.97 3.37
CA HIS A 223 6.80 -7.74 2.98
C HIS A 223 5.78 -6.73 2.47
N THR A 224 6.01 -5.46 2.80
CA THR A 224 5.25 -4.34 2.26
C THR A 224 6.16 -3.37 1.53
N ALA A 225 5.59 -2.66 0.57
CA ALA A 225 6.17 -1.51 -0.08
C ALA A 225 5.15 -0.38 -0.13
N THR A 226 5.59 0.84 0.15
CA THR A 226 4.78 2.05 0.01
C THR A 226 5.16 2.73 -1.30
N PHE A 227 4.17 2.88 -2.17
CA PHE A 227 4.29 3.51 -3.47
C PHE A 227 3.70 4.91 -3.40
N GLU A 228 4.42 5.89 -3.92
CA GLU A 228 3.96 7.27 -4.09
C GLU A 228 4.27 7.76 -5.48
N GLY A 229 3.44 8.65 -6.00
CA GLY A 229 3.64 9.22 -7.31
C GLY A 229 2.41 9.92 -7.84
N ARG A 230 2.32 9.98 -9.16
CA ARG A 230 1.16 10.49 -9.89
C ARG A 230 0.51 9.34 -10.66
N LEU A 231 -0.81 9.27 -10.59
CA LEU A 231 -1.61 8.37 -11.40
C LEU A 231 -2.57 9.16 -12.29
N ARG A 232 -3.00 8.54 -13.38
CA ARG A 232 -4.06 9.03 -14.25
C ARG A 232 -5.14 7.96 -14.37
N VAL A 233 -6.38 8.33 -14.13
CA VAL A 233 -7.54 7.41 -14.23
C VAL A 233 -7.77 7.02 -15.69
N THR A 234 -7.83 5.73 -15.96
CA THR A 234 -8.08 5.17 -17.31
C THR A 234 -9.41 4.45 -17.43
N ASP A 235 -9.89 3.84 -16.33
CA ASP A 235 -11.19 3.18 -16.22
C ASP A 235 -11.83 3.58 -14.89
N LEU A 236 -12.92 4.34 -14.95
CA LEU A 236 -13.61 4.88 -13.78
C LEU A 236 -14.17 3.77 -12.89
N THR A 237 -14.79 2.76 -13.47
CA THR A 237 -15.45 1.68 -12.73
C THR A 237 -14.43 0.80 -12.00
N ALA A 238 -13.39 0.36 -12.73
CA ALA A 238 -12.32 -0.44 -12.15
C ALA A 238 -11.58 0.37 -11.06
N PHE A 239 -11.30 1.64 -11.28
CA PHE A 239 -10.60 2.50 -10.34
C PHE A 239 -11.39 2.72 -9.06
N THR A 240 -12.67 3.11 -9.17
CA THR A 240 -13.56 3.33 -8.02
C THR A 240 -13.71 2.05 -7.18
N THR A 241 -13.88 0.91 -7.85
CA THR A 241 -13.91 -0.40 -7.17
C THR A 241 -12.63 -0.63 -6.37
N ARG A 242 -11.45 -0.31 -6.93
CA ARG A 242 -10.18 -0.50 -6.21
C ARG A 242 -9.96 0.49 -5.08
N LEU A 243 -10.47 1.71 -5.18
CA LEU A 243 -10.47 2.66 -4.07
C LEU A 243 -11.26 2.12 -2.87
N LEU A 244 -12.44 1.58 -3.12
CA LEU A 244 -13.35 1.11 -2.07
C LEU A 244 -13.00 -0.28 -1.53
N GLU A 245 -12.61 -1.21 -2.38
CA GLU A 245 -12.27 -2.58 -1.98
C GLU A 245 -10.81 -2.78 -1.60
N GLY A 246 -9.95 -1.85 -1.98
CA GLY A 246 -8.51 -1.88 -1.75
C GLY A 246 -7.72 -2.74 -2.72
N ILE A 247 -6.43 -2.45 -2.82
CA ILE A 247 -5.48 -3.03 -3.77
C ILE A 247 -4.62 -4.11 -3.12
N GLY A 248 -4.62 -5.30 -3.69
CA GLY A 248 -3.73 -6.39 -3.29
C GLY A 248 -4.14 -7.14 -2.02
N PRO A 249 -3.29 -8.05 -1.54
CA PRO A 249 -3.51 -8.84 -0.34
C PRO A 249 -3.09 -8.12 0.94
N SER A 250 -3.27 -8.77 2.09
CA SER A 250 -2.85 -8.31 3.43
C SER A 250 -3.59 -7.06 3.91
N LYS A 251 -4.84 -6.87 3.49
CA LYS A 251 -5.67 -5.72 3.84
C LYS A 251 -5.88 -5.58 5.36
N ALA A 252 -6.07 -6.70 6.06
CA ALA A 252 -6.14 -6.75 7.52
C ALA A 252 -4.83 -6.30 8.23
N TYR A 253 -3.75 -6.12 7.48
CA TYR A 253 -2.45 -5.75 8.03
C TYR A 253 -1.94 -4.40 7.49
N GLY A 254 -2.85 -3.48 7.17
CA GLY A 254 -2.50 -2.12 6.77
C GLY A 254 -2.08 -1.97 5.31
N CYS A 255 -2.51 -2.90 4.45
CA CYS A 255 -2.24 -2.84 3.02
C CYS A 255 -3.51 -2.58 2.22
N GLY A 256 -3.34 -1.96 1.06
CA GLY A 256 -4.39 -1.86 0.05
C GLY A 256 -5.18 -0.55 0.07
N LEU A 257 -5.08 0.27 1.10
CA LEU A 257 -5.69 1.60 1.10
C LEU A 257 -4.93 2.53 0.16
N LEU A 258 -5.54 2.86 -0.97
CA LEU A 258 -5.08 3.89 -1.89
C LEU A 258 -5.69 5.23 -1.48
N THR A 259 -4.87 6.22 -1.19
CA THR A 259 -5.30 7.60 -0.93
C THR A 259 -4.86 8.52 -2.05
N LEU A 260 -5.69 9.50 -2.35
CA LEU A 260 -5.50 10.48 -3.40
C LEU A 260 -5.35 11.88 -2.80
N ALA A 261 -4.57 12.71 -3.48
CA ALA A 261 -4.48 14.12 -3.20
C ALA A 261 -4.47 14.91 -4.53
N PRO A 262 -4.94 16.16 -4.52
CA PRO A 262 -4.76 17.05 -5.66
C PRO A 262 -3.28 17.17 -6.01
N LEU A 263 -2.97 17.28 -7.29
CA LEU A 263 -1.62 17.66 -7.70
C LEU A 263 -1.35 19.10 -7.28
N PRO A 264 -0.11 19.41 -6.85
CA PRO A 264 0.25 20.79 -6.59
C PRO A 264 -0.04 21.63 -7.84
N GLY A 265 -0.77 22.72 -7.66
CA GLY A 265 -1.07 23.64 -8.76
C GLY A 265 0.24 24.07 -9.43
N ARG A 266 0.30 24.02 -10.75
CA ARG A 266 1.38 24.70 -11.46
C ARG A 266 1.31 26.18 -11.06
N LYS A 267 2.31 26.64 -10.32
CA LYS A 267 2.56 28.08 -10.28
C LYS A 267 2.88 28.46 -11.72
N SER A 268 1.94 29.16 -12.36
CA SER A 268 2.13 29.83 -13.65
C SER A 268 3.19 30.90 -13.51
#